data_ab0ceb7d0a082a90022fcef62809bf97
#
_entry.id   ab0ceb7d0a082a90022fcef62809bf97
#
_cell.length_a   1.000
_cell.length_b   1.000
_cell.length_c   1.000
_cell.angle_alpha   90.00
_cell.angle_beta   90.00
_cell.angle_gamma   90.00
#
_symmetry.space_group_name_H-M   'P 1'
#
loop_
_entity.id
_entity.type
_entity.pdbx_description
1 polymer ?
#
loop_
_entity_poly.entity_id
_entity_poly.type
_entity_poly.pdbx_seq_one_letter_code
_entity_poly.pdbx_strand_id
1 'polypeptide(L)'
;MAMFRALVLHEEGGKVVPRIEMVDEALLPAGEVTVAVECSTLNYKDGLILQGIGRLVRSYPHIPGIDFAGTVEKSESPEFSPGDPVILTGWRVGEAQWGGYAEKARVKASFLVRRPDGLSARQAMAIGTAGFTAMLAIIALERHGLRSGAGDVLVTGAAGGVGSVAVSLLSRLGHRVVASTGRPELRSYLTELGAAELIDRATLAAKPPRPLDSERWAGAVDAVGGTTLATILTQLNYRASVAACGLAGGSDLPATVIPFLLRGVSLLGIDSVMCPREERIEAWQRLVRDLPLDRLERMTQSLPLSDLPELAPQILKGGVRGRIVIDVAG
;
A
#
# COMPACT_ATOMS: atom_id res chain seq x y z
N MET A 1 22.07 29.42 1.38
CA MET A 1 21.56 28.17 1.95
C MET A 1 20.77 27.47 0.86
N ALA A 2 20.96 26.19 0.69
CA ALA A 2 20.20 25.43 -0.30
C ALA A 2 18.79 25.18 0.25
N MET A 3 17.77 25.50 -0.54
CA MET A 3 16.36 25.38 -0.16
C MET A 3 15.70 24.34 -1.06
N PHE A 4 14.71 23.65 -0.54
CA PHE A 4 13.88 22.71 -1.32
C PHE A 4 12.41 22.89 -0.97
N ARG A 5 11.53 22.58 -1.90
CA ARG A 5 10.08 22.67 -1.76
C ARG A 5 9.55 21.41 -1.06
N ALA A 6 8.62 21.61 -0.12
CA ALA A 6 7.98 20.52 0.60
C ALA A 6 6.54 20.87 1.01
N LEU A 7 5.71 19.85 1.19
CA LEU A 7 4.46 19.98 1.93
C LEU A 7 4.78 19.75 3.41
N VAL A 8 4.61 20.83 4.20
CA VAL A 8 4.92 20.85 5.64
C VAL A 8 3.61 20.88 6.43
N LEU A 9 3.52 20.00 7.42
CA LEU A 9 2.42 20.01 8.38
C LEU A 9 2.79 20.85 9.59
N HIS A 10 1.88 21.75 9.95
CA HIS A 10 1.92 22.53 11.19
C HIS A 10 0.78 22.11 12.13
N GLU A 11 0.91 22.38 13.41
CA GLU A 11 -0.18 22.24 14.38
C GLU A 11 -0.62 23.63 14.83
N GLU A 12 -1.88 23.97 14.54
CA GLU A 12 -2.48 25.26 14.86
C GLU A 12 -3.84 25.03 15.53
N GLY A 13 -3.95 25.47 16.79
CA GLY A 13 -5.20 25.29 17.55
C GLY A 13 -5.65 23.84 17.66
N GLY A 14 -4.71 22.88 17.74
CA GLY A 14 -4.97 21.45 17.82
C GLY A 14 -5.38 20.79 16.50
N LYS A 15 -5.25 21.50 15.38
CA LYS A 15 -5.52 20.98 14.04
C LYS A 15 -4.23 20.92 13.21
N VAL A 16 -4.14 19.91 12.35
CA VAL A 16 -3.06 19.78 11.38
C VAL A 16 -3.37 20.67 10.18
N VAL A 17 -2.42 21.54 9.83
CA VAL A 17 -2.51 22.49 8.71
C VAL A 17 -1.38 22.21 7.74
N PRO A 18 -1.66 21.67 6.53
CA PRO A 18 -0.66 21.48 5.49
C PRO A 18 -0.36 22.78 4.73
N ARG A 19 0.93 23.05 4.48
CA ARG A 19 1.40 24.17 3.66
C ARG A 19 2.52 23.72 2.74
N ILE A 20 2.58 24.29 1.53
CA ILE A 20 3.74 24.11 0.65
C ILE A 20 4.71 25.26 0.95
N GLU A 21 5.93 24.91 1.34
CA GLU A 21 6.95 25.84 1.81
C GLU A 21 8.32 25.50 1.22
N MET A 22 9.19 26.52 1.20
CA MET A 22 10.62 26.34 0.95
C MET A 22 11.32 26.07 2.30
N VAL A 23 12.01 24.93 2.40
CA VAL A 23 12.65 24.42 3.61
C VAL A 23 14.17 24.45 3.42
N ASP A 24 14.92 24.86 4.45
CA ASP A 24 16.38 24.82 4.41
C ASP A 24 16.90 23.36 4.53
N GLU A 25 17.80 22.96 3.63
CA GLU A 25 18.45 21.63 3.68
C GLU A 25 19.15 21.33 5.01
N ALA A 26 19.58 22.36 5.75
CA ALA A 26 20.18 22.19 7.07
C ALA A 26 19.21 21.57 8.10
N LEU A 27 17.90 21.68 7.86
CA LEU A 27 16.86 21.13 8.72
C LEU A 27 16.53 19.65 8.42
N LEU A 28 17.06 19.08 7.34
CA LEU A 28 16.86 17.66 7.03
C LEU A 28 17.30 16.80 8.23
N PRO A 29 16.49 15.78 8.61
CA PRO A 29 16.80 14.92 9.74
C PRO A 29 18.13 14.17 9.54
N ALA A 30 18.68 13.62 10.61
CA ALA A 30 19.88 12.79 10.56
C ALA A 30 19.64 11.55 9.68
N GLY A 31 20.60 11.25 8.81
CA GLY A 31 20.58 10.12 7.90
C GLY A 31 21.83 10.09 7.04
N GLU A 32 22.15 8.94 6.48
CA GLU A 32 23.37 8.68 5.72
C GLU A 32 23.24 9.03 4.23
N VAL A 33 21.99 9.02 3.72
CA VAL A 33 21.73 9.21 2.29
C VAL A 33 20.72 10.32 2.07
N THR A 34 21.12 11.32 1.28
CA THR A 34 20.23 12.37 0.78
C THR A 34 19.78 12.01 -0.62
N VAL A 35 18.46 11.99 -0.83
CA VAL A 35 17.81 11.62 -2.08
C VAL A 35 17.13 12.86 -2.66
N ALA A 36 17.40 13.16 -3.93
CA ALA A 36 16.56 14.01 -4.76
C ALA A 36 15.29 13.21 -5.12
N VAL A 37 14.17 13.58 -4.53
CA VAL A 37 12.89 12.87 -4.71
C VAL A 37 12.28 13.30 -6.04
N GLU A 38 11.97 12.34 -6.88
CA GLU A 38 11.30 12.54 -8.17
C GLU A 38 9.78 12.42 -8.05
N CYS A 39 9.33 11.37 -7.35
CA CYS A 39 7.92 11.06 -7.14
C CYS A 39 7.68 10.51 -5.74
N SER A 40 6.49 10.80 -5.22
CA SER A 40 5.88 10.15 -4.06
C SER A 40 4.54 9.52 -4.46
N THR A 41 3.75 9.06 -3.50
CA THR A 41 2.42 8.50 -3.77
C THR A 41 1.48 8.72 -2.60
N LEU A 42 0.17 8.76 -2.86
CA LEU A 42 -0.84 8.87 -1.81
C LEU A 42 -1.31 7.49 -1.37
N ASN A 43 -1.20 7.20 -0.08
CA ASN A 43 -1.72 6.02 0.58
C ASN A 43 -2.78 6.39 1.63
N TYR A 44 -3.56 5.41 2.08
CA TYR A 44 -4.56 5.59 3.14
C TYR A 44 -3.95 6.21 4.41
N LYS A 45 -2.74 5.76 4.77
CA LYS A 45 -1.99 6.28 5.93
C LYS A 45 -1.62 7.75 5.77
N ASP A 46 -1.22 8.18 4.57
CA ASP A 46 -0.96 9.60 4.30
C ASP A 46 -2.23 10.44 4.49
N GLY A 47 -3.39 9.89 4.09
CA GLY A 47 -4.68 10.52 4.37
C GLY A 47 -4.94 10.73 5.86
N LEU A 48 -4.64 9.72 6.70
CA LEU A 48 -4.74 9.85 8.16
C LEU A 48 -3.80 10.91 8.71
N ILE A 49 -2.54 10.94 8.23
CA ILE A 49 -1.51 11.89 8.66
C ILE A 49 -1.93 13.32 8.30
N LEU A 50 -2.32 13.55 7.05
CA LEU A 50 -2.76 14.86 6.56
C LEU A 50 -3.99 15.41 7.28
N GLN A 51 -4.85 14.53 7.80
CA GLN A 51 -6.04 14.88 8.58
C GLN A 51 -5.79 14.88 10.10
N GLY A 52 -4.58 14.56 10.57
CA GLY A 52 -4.25 14.49 12.00
C GLY A 52 -4.95 13.36 12.75
N ILE A 53 -5.43 12.33 12.04
CA ILE A 53 -6.16 11.21 12.64
C ILE A 53 -5.17 10.18 13.21
N GLY A 54 -5.45 9.71 14.44
CA GLY A 54 -4.67 8.66 15.10
C GLY A 54 -3.34 9.12 15.70
N ARG A 55 -3.02 10.41 15.67
CA ARG A 55 -1.76 11.00 16.20
C ARG A 55 -0.51 10.26 15.74
N LEU A 56 -0.47 9.90 14.45
CA LEU A 56 0.68 9.20 13.83
C LEU A 56 1.93 10.09 13.84
N VAL A 57 1.77 11.38 13.60
CA VAL A 57 2.82 12.40 13.77
C VAL A 57 2.76 12.94 15.19
N ARG A 58 3.93 13.07 15.84
CA ARG A 58 4.04 13.48 17.24
C ARG A 58 4.72 14.83 17.45
N SER A 59 5.41 15.33 16.43
CA SER A 59 6.13 16.60 16.48
C SER A 59 5.96 17.37 15.18
N TYR A 60 5.76 18.67 15.29
CA TYR A 60 5.62 19.61 14.18
C TYR A 60 6.67 20.71 14.27
N PRO A 61 7.13 21.31 13.14
CA PRO A 61 6.70 21.02 11.76
C PRO A 61 7.16 19.64 11.28
N HIS A 62 6.37 19.02 10.37
CA HIS A 62 6.64 17.69 9.86
C HIS A 62 6.39 17.59 8.35
N ILE A 63 7.24 16.87 7.63
CA ILE A 63 7.04 16.55 6.21
C ILE A 63 6.52 15.11 6.11
N PRO A 64 5.27 14.90 5.63
CA PRO A 64 4.68 13.57 5.46
C PRO A 64 5.10 12.90 4.15
N GLY A 65 4.42 11.81 3.78
CA GLY A 65 4.69 11.01 2.59
C GLY A 65 5.47 9.75 2.94
N ILE A 66 4.76 8.62 3.06
CA ILE A 66 5.36 7.36 3.54
C ILE A 66 6.16 6.61 2.48
N ASP A 67 6.10 7.06 1.23
CA ASP A 67 6.79 6.48 0.09
C ASP A 67 7.52 7.57 -0.71
N PHE A 68 8.63 7.21 -1.32
CA PHE A 68 9.23 8.00 -2.39
C PHE A 68 10.12 7.16 -3.31
N ALA A 69 10.32 7.64 -4.53
CA ALA A 69 11.36 7.20 -5.44
C ALA A 69 12.15 8.42 -5.93
N GLY A 70 13.43 8.25 -6.12
CA GLY A 70 14.31 9.33 -6.56
C GLY A 70 15.71 8.84 -6.83
N THR A 71 16.63 9.80 -6.90
CA THR A 71 18.03 9.56 -7.18
C THR A 71 18.90 10.04 -6.01
N VAL A 72 19.86 9.24 -5.60
CA VAL A 72 20.81 9.62 -4.54
C VAL A 72 21.60 10.86 -4.96
N GLU A 73 21.54 11.92 -4.14
CA GLU A 73 22.30 13.14 -4.33
C GLU A 73 23.63 13.13 -3.56
N LYS A 74 23.58 12.65 -2.30
CA LYS A 74 24.75 12.52 -1.41
C LYS A 74 24.62 11.24 -0.60
N SER A 75 25.75 10.59 -0.34
CA SER A 75 25.80 9.39 0.51
C SER A 75 27.06 9.36 1.36
N GLU A 76 26.88 9.03 2.64
CA GLU A 76 27.95 8.68 3.58
C GLU A 76 28.04 7.15 3.76
N SER A 77 27.11 6.41 3.18
CA SER A 77 27.05 4.94 3.22
C SER A 77 27.80 4.33 2.04
N PRO A 78 28.57 3.25 2.25
CA PRO A 78 29.21 2.53 1.14
C PRO A 78 28.22 1.78 0.23
N GLU A 79 26.96 1.62 0.64
CA GLU A 79 25.95 0.89 -0.12
C GLU A 79 25.38 1.67 -1.31
N PHE A 80 25.44 3.01 -1.26
CA PHE A 80 24.86 3.88 -2.28
C PHE A 80 25.84 4.97 -2.70
N SER A 81 25.78 5.33 -3.97
CA SER A 81 26.57 6.41 -4.57
C SER A 81 25.65 7.46 -5.19
N PRO A 82 26.11 8.73 -5.30
CA PRO A 82 25.39 9.73 -6.08
C PRO A 82 25.06 9.22 -7.49
N GLY A 83 23.81 9.41 -7.91
CA GLY A 83 23.28 8.90 -9.17
C GLY A 83 22.54 7.56 -9.06
N ASP A 84 22.64 6.84 -7.95
CA ASP A 84 21.90 5.59 -7.76
C ASP A 84 20.38 5.84 -7.68
N PRO A 85 19.55 5.14 -8.50
CA PRO A 85 18.11 5.20 -8.39
C PRO A 85 17.63 4.38 -7.19
N VAL A 86 16.78 4.97 -6.35
CA VAL A 86 16.32 4.34 -5.10
C VAL A 86 14.82 4.45 -4.88
N ILE A 87 14.30 3.56 -4.05
CA ILE A 87 12.92 3.51 -3.56
C ILE A 87 12.96 3.43 -2.05
N LEU A 88 12.05 4.14 -1.39
CA LEU A 88 11.71 3.96 0.00
C LEU A 88 10.21 3.70 0.15
N THR A 89 9.86 2.68 0.92
CA THR A 89 8.50 2.42 1.41
C THR A 89 8.58 1.98 2.87
N GLY A 90 7.71 2.47 3.73
CA GLY A 90 7.65 2.05 5.12
C GLY A 90 8.68 2.68 6.06
N TRP A 91 9.24 1.91 7.00
CA TRP A 91 10.21 2.33 8.03
C TRP A 91 9.75 3.50 8.90
N ARG A 92 8.43 3.76 8.93
CA ARG A 92 7.81 4.91 9.61
C ARG A 92 8.31 6.28 9.10
N VAL A 93 8.86 6.30 7.90
CA VAL A 93 9.16 7.56 7.19
C VAL A 93 7.83 8.21 6.81
N GLY A 94 7.73 9.53 6.91
CA GLY A 94 6.48 10.27 6.80
C GLY A 94 5.59 10.24 8.06
N GLU A 95 5.92 9.41 9.06
CA GLU A 95 5.23 9.33 10.36
C GLU A 95 6.11 9.85 11.51
N ALA A 96 7.23 9.16 11.76
CA ALA A 96 8.17 9.46 12.84
C ALA A 96 9.40 10.25 12.35
N GLN A 97 9.63 10.26 11.08
CA GLN A 97 10.69 10.99 10.38
C GLN A 97 10.08 11.70 9.19
N TRP A 98 10.72 12.76 8.70
CA TRP A 98 10.31 13.46 7.50
C TRP A 98 10.26 12.53 6.29
N GLY A 99 9.22 12.68 5.47
CA GLY A 99 8.88 11.78 4.39
C GLY A 99 9.10 12.34 2.99
N GLY A 100 8.41 11.75 2.02
CA GLY A 100 8.61 11.95 0.60
C GLY A 100 7.77 13.04 -0.07
N TYR A 101 6.95 13.80 0.67
CA TYR A 101 6.25 14.95 0.09
C TYR A 101 7.13 16.19 0.04
N ALA A 102 8.32 16.03 -0.51
CA ALA A 102 9.35 17.05 -0.63
C ALA A 102 10.30 16.71 -1.78
N GLU A 103 10.96 17.73 -2.34
CA GLU A 103 11.99 17.54 -3.36
C GLU A 103 13.24 16.84 -2.83
N LYS A 104 13.45 16.83 -1.50
CA LYS A 104 14.58 16.15 -0.87
C LYS A 104 14.15 15.38 0.37
N ALA A 105 14.78 14.22 0.57
CA ALA A 105 14.66 13.43 1.77
C ALA A 105 16.05 12.96 2.23
N ARG A 106 16.28 12.92 3.56
CA ARG A 106 17.48 12.32 4.13
C ARG A 106 17.10 11.18 5.06
N VAL A 107 17.66 9.99 4.79
CA VAL A 107 17.26 8.74 5.45
C VAL A 107 18.46 7.84 5.72
N LYS A 108 18.25 6.82 6.55
CA LYS A 108 19.23 5.73 6.72
C LYS A 108 19.36 4.93 5.43
N ALA A 109 20.59 4.51 5.10
CA ALA A 109 20.86 3.66 3.94
C ALA A 109 20.07 2.35 3.98
N SER A 110 19.92 1.74 5.17
CA SER A 110 19.19 0.49 5.38
C SER A 110 17.68 0.56 5.05
N PHE A 111 17.12 1.76 4.91
CA PHE A 111 15.72 1.97 4.54
C PHE A 111 15.49 1.94 3.02
N LEU A 112 16.55 2.14 2.26
CA LEU A 112 16.50 2.24 0.81
C LEU A 112 16.65 0.88 0.14
N VAL A 113 15.96 0.73 -0.98
CA VAL A 113 16.16 -0.35 -1.94
C VAL A 113 16.56 0.29 -3.27
N ARG A 114 17.53 -0.30 -3.99
CA ARG A 114 17.81 0.11 -5.35
C ARG A 114 16.55 -0.07 -6.19
N ARG A 115 16.17 0.95 -6.94
CA ARG A 115 15.05 0.85 -7.87
C ARG A 115 15.42 -0.20 -8.93
N PRO A 116 14.64 -1.29 -9.06
CA PRO A 116 14.93 -2.31 -10.05
C PRO A 116 14.97 -1.74 -11.47
N ASP A 117 15.84 -2.28 -12.30
CA ASP A 117 15.89 -1.95 -13.72
C ASP A 117 14.54 -2.20 -14.39
N GLY A 118 14.16 -1.33 -15.32
CA GLY A 118 12.89 -1.41 -16.04
C GLY A 118 11.72 -0.68 -15.36
N LEU A 119 11.90 -0.11 -14.14
CA LEU A 119 10.92 0.76 -13.50
C LEU A 119 11.38 2.22 -13.51
N SER A 120 10.55 3.12 -13.99
CA SER A 120 10.70 4.56 -13.76
C SER A 120 10.36 4.91 -12.30
N ALA A 121 10.77 6.09 -11.82
CA ALA A 121 10.37 6.59 -10.49
C ALA A 121 8.84 6.66 -10.35
N ARG A 122 8.15 7.13 -11.41
CA ARG A 122 6.69 7.18 -11.48
C ARG A 122 6.06 5.78 -11.34
N GLN A 123 6.56 4.78 -12.05
CA GLN A 123 6.06 3.41 -11.96
C GLN A 123 6.35 2.78 -10.60
N ALA A 124 7.53 3.04 -10.03
CA ALA A 124 7.86 2.61 -8.66
C ALA A 124 6.89 3.21 -7.65
N MET A 125 6.48 4.47 -7.79
CA MET A 125 5.50 5.10 -6.91
C MET A 125 4.06 4.76 -7.26
N ALA A 126 3.75 4.40 -8.49
CA ALA A 126 2.47 3.78 -8.83
C ALA A 126 2.29 2.44 -8.09
N ILE A 127 3.35 1.66 -7.94
CA ILE A 127 3.39 0.48 -7.06
C ILE A 127 3.31 0.94 -5.59
N GLY A 128 4.29 1.68 -5.12
CA GLY A 128 4.39 2.21 -3.76
C GLY A 128 4.17 1.16 -2.66
N THR A 129 3.89 1.61 -1.45
CA THR A 129 3.52 0.73 -0.33
C THR A 129 2.32 -0.16 -0.65
N ALA A 130 1.34 0.33 -1.41
CA ALA A 130 0.14 -0.46 -1.72
C ALA A 130 0.43 -1.68 -2.60
N GLY A 131 1.18 -1.50 -3.69
CA GLY A 131 1.56 -2.62 -4.56
C GLY A 131 2.58 -3.55 -3.89
N PHE A 132 3.50 -2.99 -3.13
CA PHE A 132 4.43 -3.76 -2.31
C PHE A 132 3.68 -4.65 -1.29
N THR A 133 2.69 -4.12 -0.59
CA THR A 133 1.83 -4.88 0.34
C THR A 133 1.06 -6.00 -0.38
N ALA A 134 0.52 -5.71 -1.57
CA ALA A 134 -0.17 -6.72 -2.39
C ALA A 134 0.76 -7.88 -2.75
N MET A 135 2.01 -7.59 -3.13
CA MET A 135 2.99 -8.64 -3.45
C MET A 135 3.39 -9.45 -2.21
N LEU A 136 3.63 -8.81 -1.06
CA LEU A 136 3.88 -9.52 0.20
C LEU A 136 2.73 -10.46 0.56
N ALA A 137 1.48 -10.01 0.39
CA ALA A 137 0.30 -10.84 0.62
C ALA A 137 0.28 -12.07 -0.29
N ILE A 138 0.59 -11.90 -1.57
CA ILE A 138 0.64 -13.01 -2.54
C ILE A 138 1.77 -13.98 -2.20
N ILE A 139 2.97 -13.51 -1.91
CA ILE A 139 4.10 -14.34 -1.48
C ILE A 139 3.73 -15.15 -0.23
N ALA A 140 3.08 -14.52 0.75
CA ALA A 140 2.63 -15.22 1.95
C ALA A 140 1.61 -16.32 1.64
N LEU A 141 0.62 -16.04 0.79
CA LEU A 141 -0.37 -17.04 0.36
C LEU A 141 0.27 -18.20 -0.40
N GLU A 142 1.21 -17.94 -1.32
CA GLU A 142 1.95 -18.96 -2.06
C GLU A 142 2.79 -19.84 -1.13
N ARG A 143 3.48 -19.26 -0.15
CA ARG A 143 4.24 -19.99 0.88
C ARG A 143 3.33 -20.86 1.75
N HIS A 144 2.05 -20.50 1.90
CA HIS A 144 1.02 -21.26 2.62
C HIS A 144 0.15 -22.14 1.71
N GLY A 145 0.61 -22.44 0.50
CA GLY A 145 0.01 -23.46 -0.33
C GLY A 145 -0.96 -22.97 -1.41
N LEU A 146 -1.19 -21.67 -1.57
CA LEU A 146 -1.97 -21.17 -2.69
C LEU A 146 -1.29 -21.53 -4.01
N ARG A 147 -2.05 -22.14 -4.94
CA ARG A 147 -1.60 -22.51 -6.29
C ARG A 147 -2.64 -22.09 -7.32
N SER A 148 -2.19 -21.79 -8.54
CA SER A 148 -3.08 -21.58 -9.67
C SER A 148 -3.97 -22.81 -9.89
N GLY A 149 -5.27 -22.59 -10.18
CA GLY A 149 -6.24 -23.65 -10.36
C GLY A 149 -6.83 -24.24 -9.06
N ALA A 150 -6.41 -23.79 -7.86
CA ALA A 150 -6.94 -24.29 -6.59
C ALA A 150 -8.38 -23.83 -6.28
N GLY A 151 -8.93 -22.91 -7.06
CA GLY A 151 -10.24 -22.31 -6.86
C GLY A 151 -10.20 -20.78 -6.88
N ASP A 152 -11.27 -20.18 -6.39
CA ASP A 152 -11.45 -18.73 -6.40
C ASP A 152 -10.59 -18.03 -5.34
N VAL A 153 -9.90 -16.95 -5.73
CA VAL A 153 -9.13 -16.10 -4.81
C VAL A 153 -9.88 -14.77 -4.64
N LEU A 154 -10.26 -14.48 -3.41
CA LEU A 154 -10.99 -13.26 -3.08
C LEU A 154 -10.03 -12.08 -2.86
N VAL A 155 -10.40 -10.90 -3.38
CA VAL A 155 -9.74 -9.64 -3.06
C VAL A 155 -10.77 -8.66 -2.53
N THR A 156 -10.64 -8.20 -1.28
CA THR A 156 -11.50 -7.16 -0.71
C THR A 156 -10.90 -5.76 -0.90
N GLY A 157 -11.74 -4.73 -0.86
CA GLY A 157 -11.29 -3.39 -1.19
C GLY A 157 -10.68 -3.32 -2.58
N ALA A 158 -11.18 -4.14 -3.51
CA ALA A 158 -10.56 -4.45 -4.81
C ALA A 158 -10.27 -3.22 -5.68
N ALA A 159 -11.05 -2.15 -5.56
CA ALA A 159 -10.86 -0.92 -6.33
C ALA A 159 -9.91 0.11 -5.68
N GLY A 160 -9.40 -0.18 -4.47
CA GLY A 160 -8.39 0.63 -3.79
C GLY A 160 -6.97 0.30 -4.24
N GLY A 161 -5.98 0.97 -3.66
CA GLY A 161 -4.57 0.82 -4.06
C GLY A 161 -4.05 -0.61 -3.97
N VAL A 162 -4.15 -1.24 -2.80
CA VAL A 162 -3.71 -2.64 -2.59
C VAL A 162 -4.53 -3.59 -3.44
N GLY A 163 -5.87 -3.45 -3.41
CA GLY A 163 -6.78 -4.35 -4.09
C GLY A 163 -6.61 -4.36 -5.61
N SER A 164 -6.44 -3.20 -6.25
CA SER A 164 -6.24 -3.09 -7.70
C SER A 164 -4.96 -3.80 -8.15
N VAL A 165 -3.86 -3.62 -7.42
CA VAL A 165 -2.61 -4.31 -7.72
C VAL A 165 -2.73 -5.81 -7.45
N ALA A 166 -3.37 -6.22 -6.34
CA ALA A 166 -3.60 -7.63 -6.02
C ALA A 166 -4.42 -8.35 -7.10
N VAL A 167 -5.52 -7.72 -7.58
CA VAL A 167 -6.34 -8.27 -8.70
C VAL A 167 -5.46 -8.48 -9.94
N SER A 168 -4.67 -7.47 -10.31
CA SER A 168 -3.82 -7.54 -11.50
C SER A 168 -2.75 -8.63 -11.39
N LEU A 169 -2.07 -8.73 -10.25
CA LEU A 169 -1.04 -9.73 -9.99
C LEU A 169 -1.60 -11.14 -9.95
N LEU A 170 -2.66 -11.39 -9.16
CA LEU A 170 -3.27 -12.72 -9.05
C LEU A 170 -3.79 -13.23 -10.38
N SER A 171 -4.45 -12.36 -11.16
CA SER A 171 -4.89 -12.70 -12.51
C SER A 171 -3.71 -13.05 -13.42
N ARG A 172 -2.62 -12.29 -13.38
CA ARG A 172 -1.42 -12.57 -14.16
C ARG A 172 -0.75 -13.89 -13.78
N LEU A 173 -0.82 -14.25 -12.49
CA LEU A 173 -0.31 -15.52 -11.95
C LEU A 173 -1.26 -16.70 -12.19
N GLY A 174 -2.34 -16.52 -12.95
CA GLY A 174 -3.24 -17.59 -13.37
C GLY A 174 -4.31 -17.95 -12.33
N HIS A 175 -4.58 -17.10 -11.34
CA HIS A 175 -5.68 -17.30 -10.41
C HIS A 175 -7.00 -16.77 -10.95
N ARG A 176 -8.11 -17.42 -10.65
CA ARG A 176 -9.45 -16.89 -10.87
C ARG A 176 -9.77 -15.92 -9.72
N VAL A 177 -9.80 -14.63 -10.03
CA VAL A 177 -9.94 -13.57 -9.02
C VAL A 177 -11.40 -13.13 -8.89
N VAL A 178 -11.92 -13.16 -7.66
CA VAL A 178 -13.22 -12.58 -7.29
C VAL A 178 -12.97 -11.27 -6.56
N ALA A 179 -13.42 -10.16 -7.13
CA ALA A 179 -13.22 -8.82 -6.60
C ALA A 179 -14.44 -8.35 -5.78
N SER A 180 -14.25 -8.04 -4.49
CA SER A 180 -15.30 -7.47 -3.65
C SER A 180 -15.21 -5.94 -3.66
N THR A 181 -16.31 -5.29 -4.07
CA THR A 181 -16.43 -3.83 -4.13
C THR A 181 -17.84 -3.36 -3.76
N GLY A 182 -17.96 -2.17 -3.19
CA GLY A 182 -19.24 -1.49 -2.99
C GLY A 182 -19.50 -0.43 -4.06
N ARG A 183 -18.74 -0.42 -5.15
CA ARG A 183 -18.81 0.52 -6.26
C ARG A 183 -19.08 -0.21 -7.56
N PRO A 184 -20.36 -0.55 -7.86
CA PRO A 184 -20.73 -1.33 -9.05
C PRO A 184 -20.33 -0.64 -10.36
N GLU A 185 -20.24 0.66 -10.39
CA GLU A 185 -19.77 1.47 -11.53
C GLU A 185 -18.32 1.17 -11.93
N LEU A 186 -17.51 0.60 -11.03
CA LEU A 186 -16.13 0.19 -11.30
C LEU A 186 -15.99 -1.24 -11.86
N ARG A 187 -17.09 -1.85 -12.31
CA ARG A 187 -17.06 -3.21 -12.89
C ARG A 187 -16.07 -3.31 -14.04
N SER A 188 -16.19 -2.44 -15.05
CA SER A 188 -15.30 -2.46 -16.23
C SER A 188 -13.83 -2.34 -15.82
N TYR A 189 -13.53 -1.39 -14.95
CA TYR A 189 -12.18 -1.20 -14.40
C TYR A 189 -11.60 -2.47 -13.76
N LEU A 190 -12.35 -3.12 -12.87
CA LEU A 190 -11.88 -4.33 -12.18
C LEU A 190 -11.75 -5.53 -13.14
N THR A 191 -12.66 -5.63 -14.13
CA THR A 191 -12.57 -6.66 -15.18
C THR A 191 -11.33 -6.46 -16.05
N GLU A 192 -11.01 -5.22 -16.43
CA GLU A 192 -9.79 -4.89 -17.19
C GLU A 192 -8.51 -5.19 -16.40
N LEU A 193 -8.53 -5.07 -15.07
CA LEU A 193 -7.44 -5.49 -14.20
C LEU A 193 -7.31 -7.02 -14.10
N GLY A 194 -8.33 -7.78 -14.52
CA GLY A 194 -8.30 -9.22 -14.54
C GLY A 194 -9.22 -9.90 -13.53
N ALA A 195 -10.17 -9.19 -12.91
CA ALA A 195 -11.20 -9.83 -12.09
C ALA A 195 -12.12 -10.68 -12.98
N ALA A 196 -12.26 -11.96 -12.65
CA ALA A 196 -13.16 -12.89 -13.34
C ALA A 196 -14.62 -12.72 -12.88
N GLU A 197 -14.81 -12.29 -11.63
CA GLU A 197 -16.12 -12.09 -11.02
C GLU A 197 -16.07 -10.91 -10.04
N LEU A 198 -17.21 -10.22 -9.90
CA LEU A 198 -17.39 -9.19 -8.90
C LEU A 198 -18.54 -9.56 -7.97
N ILE A 199 -18.30 -9.35 -6.67
CA ILE A 199 -19.33 -9.46 -5.63
C ILE A 199 -19.52 -8.13 -4.90
N ASP A 200 -20.74 -7.90 -4.43
CA ASP A 200 -21.00 -6.73 -3.57
C ASP A 200 -20.34 -6.95 -2.21
N ARG A 201 -19.63 -5.93 -1.72
CA ARG A 201 -19.01 -5.93 -0.39
C ARG A 201 -20.02 -6.21 0.74
N ALA A 202 -21.29 -5.84 0.55
CA ALA A 202 -22.34 -6.08 1.53
C ALA A 202 -22.53 -7.57 1.84
N THR A 203 -22.23 -8.46 0.88
CA THR A 203 -22.31 -9.92 1.09
C THR A 203 -21.31 -10.45 2.12
N LEU A 204 -20.20 -9.71 2.37
CA LEU A 204 -19.17 -10.05 3.33
C LEU A 204 -19.21 -9.20 4.61
N ALA A 205 -19.95 -8.09 4.59
CA ALA A 205 -19.98 -7.13 5.70
C ALA A 205 -20.91 -7.54 6.85
N ALA A 206 -21.84 -8.48 6.60
CA ALA A 206 -22.71 -9.01 7.64
C ALA A 206 -21.97 -9.99 8.55
N LYS A 207 -22.32 -10.00 9.85
CA LYS A 207 -21.79 -10.99 10.78
C LYS A 207 -22.12 -12.40 10.27
N PRO A 208 -21.16 -13.33 10.20
CA PRO A 208 -21.41 -14.68 9.73
C PRO A 208 -22.50 -15.34 10.58
N PRO A 209 -23.51 -15.96 9.96
CA PRO A 209 -24.62 -16.57 10.71
C PRO A 209 -24.20 -17.85 11.45
N ARG A 210 -23.08 -18.44 11.03
CA ARG A 210 -22.53 -19.69 11.58
C ARG A 210 -21.02 -19.57 11.75
N PRO A 211 -20.43 -20.31 12.68
CA PRO A 211 -18.96 -20.37 12.85
C PRO A 211 -18.20 -20.92 11.64
N LEU A 212 -18.87 -21.78 10.83
CA LEU A 212 -18.42 -22.27 9.54
C LEU A 212 -19.53 -22.11 8.52
N ASP A 213 -19.19 -21.53 7.38
CA ASP A 213 -20.04 -21.44 6.20
C ASP A 213 -19.51 -22.39 5.10
N SER A 214 -20.20 -22.46 3.95
CA SER A 214 -19.72 -23.24 2.81
C SER A 214 -18.36 -22.79 2.35
N GLU A 215 -17.49 -23.73 2.00
CA GLU A 215 -16.17 -23.47 1.42
C GLU A 215 -16.33 -22.77 0.08
N ARG A 216 -15.57 -21.70 -0.12
CA ARG A 216 -15.67 -20.85 -1.31
C ARG A 216 -14.32 -20.34 -1.80
N TRP A 217 -13.41 -19.99 -0.89
CA TRP A 217 -12.19 -19.28 -1.22
C TRP A 217 -10.95 -20.16 -1.06
N ALA A 218 -10.19 -20.35 -2.15
CA ALA A 218 -8.88 -21.00 -2.11
C ALA A 218 -7.81 -20.13 -1.47
N GLY A 219 -8.06 -18.83 -1.34
CA GLY A 219 -7.24 -17.85 -0.66
C GLY A 219 -7.90 -16.48 -0.70
N ALA A 220 -7.42 -15.55 0.11
CA ALA A 220 -7.92 -14.18 0.08
C ALA A 220 -6.83 -13.15 0.39
N VAL A 221 -6.92 -11.96 -0.25
CA VAL A 221 -6.20 -10.75 0.15
C VAL A 221 -7.22 -9.78 0.73
N ASP A 222 -7.09 -9.47 2.03
CA ASP A 222 -8.02 -8.61 2.73
C ASP A 222 -7.41 -7.28 3.15
N ALA A 223 -7.96 -6.18 2.65
CA ALA A 223 -7.62 -4.81 2.99
C ALA A 223 -8.70 -4.11 3.84
N VAL A 224 -9.74 -4.84 4.24
CA VAL A 224 -10.93 -4.28 4.89
C VAL A 224 -10.95 -4.57 6.40
N GLY A 225 -10.60 -5.78 6.82
CA GLY A 225 -10.66 -6.15 8.23
C GLY A 225 -12.09 -6.32 8.78
N GLY A 226 -12.24 -6.20 10.07
CA GLY A 226 -13.53 -6.19 10.76
C GLY A 226 -14.37 -7.44 10.50
N THR A 227 -15.67 -7.22 10.36
CA THR A 227 -16.65 -8.29 10.07
C THR A 227 -16.39 -8.97 8.74
N THR A 228 -15.88 -8.23 7.73
CA THR A 228 -15.51 -8.80 6.42
C THR A 228 -14.47 -9.90 6.57
N LEU A 229 -13.39 -9.64 7.30
CA LEU A 229 -12.35 -10.64 7.56
C LEU A 229 -12.89 -11.84 8.34
N ALA A 230 -13.75 -11.58 9.35
CA ALA A 230 -14.41 -12.65 10.11
C ALA A 230 -15.26 -13.56 9.19
N THR A 231 -16.00 -12.98 8.24
CA THR A 231 -16.81 -13.72 7.27
C THR A 231 -15.93 -14.54 6.33
N ILE A 232 -14.84 -13.96 5.81
CA ILE A 232 -13.88 -14.67 4.95
C ILE A 232 -13.35 -15.92 5.65
N LEU A 233 -12.94 -15.82 6.91
CA LEU A 233 -12.42 -16.96 7.68
C LEU A 233 -13.39 -18.14 7.72
N THR A 234 -14.70 -17.89 7.77
CA THR A 234 -15.73 -18.95 7.77
C THR A 234 -15.92 -19.62 6.40
N GLN A 235 -15.47 -18.97 5.31
CA GLN A 235 -15.67 -19.38 3.91
C GLN A 235 -14.40 -19.87 3.23
N LEU A 236 -13.25 -19.84 3.92
CA LEU A 236 -12.02 -20.40 3.37
C LEU A 236 -12.16 -21.92 3.18
N ASN A 237 -11.61 -22.41 2.09
CA ASN A 237 -11.48 -23.85 1.82
C ASN A 237 -10.59 -24.51 2.88
N TYR A 238 -10.66 -25.83 2.98
CA TYR A 238 -9.81 -26.61 3.87
C TYR A 238 -8.33 -26.27 3.64
N ARG A 239 -7.62 -25.87 4.72
CA ARG A 239 -6.22 -25.44 4.75
C ARG A 239 -5.88 -24.18 3.92
N ALA A 240 -6.87 -23.43 3.46
CA ALA A 240 -6.63 -22.16 2.79
C ALA A 240 -6.26 -21.04 3.78
N SER A 241 -5.74 -19.93 3.24
CA SER A 241 -5.25 -18.80 4.02
C SER A 241 -5.85 -17.48 3.54
N VAL A 242 -5.97 -16.52 4.46
CA VAL A 242 -6.24 -15.11 4.14
C VAL A 242 -5.05 -14.26 4.59
N ALA A 243 -4.55 -13.42 3.67
CA ALA A 243 -3.55 -12.40 3.96
C ALA A 243 -4.24 -11.08 4.33
N ALA A 244 -4.16 -10.70 5.60
CA ALA A 244 -4.76 -9.48 6.14
C ALA A 244 -3.74 -8.34 6.15
N CYS A 245 -4.04 -7.26 5.43
CA CYS A 245 -3.13 -6.13 5.24
C CYS A 245 -3.77 -4.76 5.47
N GLY A 246 -5.05 -4.69 5.87
CA GLY A 246 -5.74 -3.43 6.06
C GLY A 246 -6.90 -3.52 7.05
N LEU A 247 -7.43 -2.35 7.43
CA LEU A 247 -8.47 -2.19 8.44
C LEU A 247 -9.51 -1.12 8.06
N ALA A 248 -9.74 -0.93 6.74
CA ALA A 248 -10.63 0.12 6.24
C ALA A 248 -12.10 -0.03 6.73
N GLY A 249 -12.52 -1.23 7.09
CA GLY A 249 -13.83 -1.54 7.65
C GLY A 249 -13.85 -1.70 9.17
N GLY A 250 -12.71 -1.64 9.83
CA GLY A 250 -12.56 -1.74 11.29
C GLY A 250 -11.35 -2.56 11.73
N SER A 251 -10.91 -2.36 12.97
CA SER A 251 -9.75 -3.04 13.59
C SER A 251 -10.15 -4.29 14.37
N ASP A 252 -11.42 -4.44 14.75
CA ASP A 252 -11.89 -5.58 15.52
C ASP A 252 -12.04 -6.82 14.63
N LEU A 253 -11.76 -7.99 15.19
CA LEU A 253 -11.96 -9.27 14.51
C LEU A 253 -12.99 -10.11 15.28
N PRO A 254 -14.29 -10.02 14.95
CA PRO A 254 -15.35 -10.78 15.63
C PRO A 254 -15.46 -12.20 15.07
N ALA A 255 -14.38 -13.00 15.18
CA ALA A 255 -14.28 -14.38 14.71
C ALA A 255 -14.24 -15.37 15.87
N THR A 256 -14.46 -16.66 15.56
CA THR A 256 -14.27 -17.77 16.50
C THR A 256 -13.04 -18.60 16.09
N VAL A 257 -12.57 -19.45 16.98
CA VAL A 257 -11.45 -20.37 16.69
C VAL A 257 -11.86 -21.55 15.79
N ILE A 258 -13.15 -21.75 15.55
CA ILE A 258 -13.70 -22.93 14.86
C ILE A 258 -13.14 -23.13 13.46
N PRO A 259 -13.02 -22.11 12.58
CA PRO A 259 -12.40 -22.29 11.26
C PRO A 259 -10.95 -22.82 11.33
N PHE A 260 -10.19 -22.35 12.31
CA PHE A 260 -8.81 -22.79 12.52
C PHE A 260 -8.74 -24.27 12.94
N LEU A 261 -9.61 -24.69 13.87
CA LEU A 261 -9.60 -26.04 14.40
C LEU A 261 -10.17 -27.08 13.43
N LEU A 262 -11.25 -26.74 12.72
CA LEU A 262 -12.00 -27.71 11.91
C LEU A 262 -11.62 -27.68 10.42
N ARG A 263 -11.05 -26.59 9.91
CA ARG A 263 -10.58 -26.48 8.52
C ARG A 263 -9.09 -26.19 8.38
N GLY A 264 -8.37 -26.00 9.49
CA GLY A 264 -6.94 -25.69 9.45
C GLY A 264 -6.61 -24.42 8.65
N VAL A 265 -7.55 -23.45 8.60
CA VAL A 265 -7.31 -22.19 7.89
C VAL A 265 -6.23 -21.38 8.59
N SER A 266 -5.59 -20.46 7.84
CA SER A 266 -4.57 -19.56 8.39
C SER A 266 -4.95 -18.10 8.16
N LEU A 267 -4.71 -17.27 9.19
CA LEU A 267 -4.75 -15.81 9.12
C LEU A 267 -3.32 -15.29 9.10
N LEU A 268 -2.90 -14.70 7.98
CA LEU A 268 -1.54 -14.23 7.75
C LEU A 268 -1.52 -12.70 7.88
N GLY A 269 -0.83 -12.19 8.88
CA GLY A 269 -0.60 -10.74 9.03
C GLY A 269 0.46 -10.26 8.04
N ILE A 270 0.19 -9.16 7.33
CA ILE A 270 1.11 -8.58 6.36
C ILE A 270 1.58 -7.21 6.87
N ASP A 271 2.81 -7.15 7.33
CA ASP A 271 3.48 -5.90 7.72
C ASP A 271 4.42 -5.43 6.61
N SER A 272 4.02 -4.40 5.87
CA SER A 272 4.84 -3.73 4.86
C SER A 272 5.71 -2.60 5.44
N VAL A 273 5.47 -2.18 6.69
CA VAL A 273 6.19 -1.07 7.32
C VAL A 273 7.58 -1.48 7.76
N MET A 274 7.66 -2.56 8.56
CA MET A 274 8.92 -3.07 9.12
C MET A 274 9.38 -4.36 8.44
N CYS A 275 8.87 -4.64 7.24
CA CYS A 275 9.25 -5.80 6.44
C CYS A 275 10.79 -5.92 6.32
N PRO A 276 11.38 -7.08 6.61
CA PRO A 276 12.81 -7.32 6.47
C PRO A 276 13.34 -7.00 5.07
N ARG A 277 14.60 -6.57 4.98
CA ARG A 277 15.20 -6.08 3.73
C ARG A 277 15.20 -7.14 2.63
N GLU A 278 15.53 -8.37 2.96
CA GLU A 278 15.58 -9.49 2.01
C GLU A 278 14.19 -9.78 1.40
N GLU A 279 13.16 -9.80 2.23
CA GLU A 279 11.79 -9.99 1.76
C GLU A 279 11.30 -8.79 0.94
N ARG A 280 11.75 -7.59 1.28
CA ARG A 280 11.48 -6.37 0.52
C ARG A 280 12.10 -6.44 -0.87
N ILE A 281 13.36 -6.86 -0.98
CA ILE A 281 14.05 -7.04 -2.26
C ILE A 281 13.34 -8.11 -3.09
N GLU A 282 13.01 -9.25 -2.51
CA GLU A 282 12.24 -10.32 -3.18
C GLU A 282 10.91 -9.78 -3.74
N ALA A 283 10.16 -9.06 -2.93
CA ALA A 283 8.87 -8.51 -3.37
C ALA A 283 9.02 -7.51 -4.51
N TRP A 284 10.02 -6.61 -4.49
CA TRP A 284 10.27 -5.67 -5.58
C TRP A 284 10.72 -6.39 -6.86
N GLN A 285 11.55 -7.42 -6.77
CA GLN A 285 11.92 -8.26 -7.92
C GLN A 285 10.71 -8.98 -8.52
N ARG A 286 9.83 -9.50 -7.65
CA ARG A 286 8.57 -10.14 -8.06
C ARG A 286 7.63 -9.14 -8.75
N LEU A 287 7.53 -7.93 -8.25
CA LEU A 287 6.70 -6.87 -8.84
C LEU A 287 7.13 -6.54 -10.26
N VAL A 288 8.44 -6.40 -10.50
CA VAL A 288 8.97 -6.16 -11.86
C VAL A 288 8.64 -7.29 -12.81
N ARG A 289 8.75 -8.53 -12.35
CA ARG A 289 8.54 -9.71 -13.18
C ARG A 289 7.05 -10.00 -13.46
N ASP A 290 6.22 -9.82 -12.43
CA ASP A 290 4.87 -10.39 -12.42
C ASP A 290 3.77 -9.34 -12.63
N LEU A 291 4.01 -8.04 -12.36
CA LEU A 291 2.99 -6.99 -12.51
C LEU A 291 2.93 -6.48 -13.95
N PRO A 292 1.79 -6.60 -14.65
CA PRO A 292 1.61 -6.00 -15.98
C PRO A 292 1.65 -4.47 -15.91
N LEU A 293 2.68 -3.87 -16.52
CA LEU A 293 2.88 -2.41 -16.48
C LEU A 293 1.78 -1.64 -17.20
N ASP A 294 1.18 -2.19 -18.24
CA ASP A 294 0.03 -1.59 -18.92
C ASP A 294 -1.19 -1.47 -18.01
N ARG A 295 -1.43 -2.46 -17.15
CA ARG A 295 -2.50 -2.39 -16.13
C ARG A 295 -2.14 -1.41 -15.02
N LEU A 296 -0.87 -1.34 -14.63
CA LEU A 296 -0.39 -0.37 -13.64
C LEU A 296 -0.63 1.07 -14.15
N GLU A 297 -0.33 1.35 -15.41
CA GLU A 297 -0.58 2.67 -16.02
C GLU A 297 -2.08 3.03 -16.01
N ARG A 298 -2.95 2.10 -16.37
CA ARG A 298 -4.42 2.32 -16.39
C ARG A 298 -5.02 2.59 -15.01
N MET A 299 -4.42 2.06 -13.95
CA MET A 299 -4.89 2.29 -12.58
C MET A 299 -4.27 3.54 -11.91
N THR A 300 -3.35 4.25 -12.59
CA THR A 300 -2.53 5.29 -11.98
C THR A 300 -2.86 6.68 -12.55
N GLN A 301 -3.01 7.64 -11.65
CA GLN A 301 -3.07 9.07 -11.95
C GLN A 301 -1.84 9.75 -11.35
N SER A 302 -1.35 10.83 -12.00
CA SER A 302 -0.30 11.69 -11.44
C SER A 302 -0.87 13.05 -11.13
N LEU A 303 -0.61 13.55 -9.93
CA LEU A 303 -1.13 14.81 -9.40
C LEU A 303 -0.01 15.56 -8.66
N PRO A 304 -0.07 16.90 -8.57
CA PRO A 304 0.93 17.69 -7.86
C PRO A 304 0.73 17.62 -6.32
N LEU A 305 1.76 18.04 -5.58
CA LEU A 305 1.71 18.16 -4.10
C LEU A 305 0.53 19.02 -3.61
N SER A 306 0.15 20.03 -4.37
CA SER A 306 -0.94 20.97 -4.02
C SER A 306 -2.30 20.30 -3.84
N ASP A 307 -2.52 19.16 -4.47
CA ASP A 307 -3.81 18.48 -4.46
C ASP A 307 -3.99 17.57 -3.21
N LEU A 308 -2.91 17.28 -2.49
CA LEU A 308 -2.92 16.38 -1.34
C LEU A 308 -3.92 16.75 -0.23
N PRO A 309 -4.09 18.03 0.16
CA PRO A 309 -5.07 18.39 1.18
C PRO A 309 -6.52 18.04 0.81
N GLU A 310 -6.87 18.15 -0.48
CA GLU A 310 -8.21 17.82 -0.99
C GLU A 310 -8.39 16.31 -1.20
N LEU A 311 -7.33 15.58 -1.52
CA LEU A 311 -7.33 14.13 -1.75
C LEU A 311 -7.37 13.34 -0.44
N ALA A 312 -6.80 13.87 0.65
CA ALA A 312 -6.73 13.19 1.94
C ALA A 312 -8.10 12.74 2.48
N PRO A 313 -9.13 13.59 2.55
CA PRO A 313 -10.46 13.13 2.96
C PRO A 313 -11.12 12.18 1.96
N GLN A 314 -10.79 12.27 0.67
CA GLN A 314 -11.36 11.39 -0.36
C GLN A 314 -10.85 9.96 -0.23
N ILE A 315 -9.54 9.76 -0.01
CA ILE A 315 -8.99 8.41 0.15
C ILE A 315 -9.53 7.73 1.41
N LEU A 316 -9.72 8.47 2.50
CA LEU A 316 -10.28 7.95 3.75
C LEU A 316 -11.74 7.50 3.60
N LYS A 317 -12.51 8.15 2.75
CA LYS A 317 -13.90 7.78 2.42
C LYS A 317 -13.99 6.68 1.37
N GLY A 318 -12.86 6.15 0.88
CA GLY A 318 -12.82 5.16 -0.19
C GLY A 318 -13.20 5.73 -1.57
N GLY A 319 -13.12 7.03 -1.77
CA GLY A 319 -13.44 7.70 -3.04
C GLY A 319 -12.34 7.55 -4.10
N VAL A 320 -11.10 7.29 -3.69
CA VAL A 320 -9.97 7.11 -4.60
C VAL A 320 -10.02 5.72 -5.26
N ARG A 321 -9.79 5.68 -6.57
CA ARG A 321 -9.65 4.46 -7.36
C ARG A 321 -8.18 4.24 -7.71
N GLY A 322 -7.69 3.01 -7.57
CA GLY A 322 -6.33 2.64 -8.00
C GLY A 322 -5.24 3.39 -7.26
N ARG A 323 -4.33 4.01 -8.00
CA ARG A 323 -3.13 4.65 -7.49
C ARG A 323 -3.05 6.12 -7.85
N ILE A 324 -2.53 6.91 -6.92
CA ILE A 324 -2.18 8.32 -7.17
C ILE A 324 -0.69 8.49 -6.92
N VAL A 325 0.05 8.84 -7.95
CA VAL A 325 1.44 9.26 -7.87
C VAL A 325 1.46 10.77 -7.66
N ILE A 326 2.32 11.21 -6.78
CA ILE A 326 2.52 12.63 -6.49
C ILE A 326 3.82 13.08 -7.14
N ASP A 327 3.70 14.03 -8.06
CA ASP A 327 4.84 14.73 -8.63
C ASP A 327 5.28 15.81 -7.62
N VAL A 328 6.51 15.67 -7.12
CA VAL A 328 7.00 16.58 -6.07
C VAL A 328 7.64 17.85 -6.66
N ALA A 329 8.04 17.81 -7.93
CA ALA A 329 8.68 18.92 -8.64
C ALA A 329 7.67 19.81 -9.39
N GLY A 330 6.44 19.33 -9.59
CA GLY A 330 5.38 19.98 -10.38
C GLY A 330 4.63 21.12 -9.70
#